data_c217a8e1798df5cc9339cc86ac99e90d
#
_entry.id   c217a8e1798df5cc9339cc86ac99e90d
#
_cell.length_a   1.000
_cell.length_b   1.000
_cell.length_c   1.000
_cell.angle_alpha   90.00
_cell.angle_beta   90.00
_cell.angle_gamma   90.00
#
_symmetry.space_group_name_H-M   'P 1'
#
loop_
_entity.id
_entity.type
_entity.pdbx_description
1 polymer ?
#
loop_
_entity_poly.entity_id
_entity_poly.type
_entity_poly.pdbx_seq_one_letter_code
_entity_poly.pdbx_strand_id
1 'polypeptide(L)'
;VLVRTATQLLLVHIDEGEGTREEALATTEVVALRAIDSVVLTRSLTDPENLTGLNEAWLSIVWGAARRVDLGPAACEDPSCEADHGYTGVIQPDDITVRMSPQADGDNARKLIGFGLRLQGAIG
;
A
#
# COMPACT_ATOMS: atom_id res chain seq x y z
N VAL A 1 9.25 -0.82 4.39
CA VAL A 1 10.39 -1.02 3.47
C VAL A 1 9.92 -1.73 2.22
N LEU A 2 10.32 -1.23 1.08
CA LEU A 2 10.06 -1.83 -0.23
C LEU A 2 11.38 -2.24 -0.87
N VAL A 3 11.45 -3.47 -1.34
CA VAL A 3 12.63 -3.98 -2.06
C VAL A 3 12.16 -4.70 -3.32
N ARG A 4 12.76 -4.35 -4.45
CA ARG A 4 12.52 -5.04 -5.71
C ARG A 4 13.69 -5.94 -6.06
N THR A 5 13.39 -7.17 -6.40
CA THR A 5 14.34 -8.09 -7.05
C THR A 5 14.04 -8.17 -8.55
N ALA A 6 14.72 -9.04 -9.27
CA ALA A 6 14.45 -9.25 -10.70
C ALA A 6 13.02 -9.74 -10.98
N THR A 7 12.39 -10.43 -10.03
CA THR A 7 11.11 -11.11 -10.24
C THR A 7 10.05 -10.81 -9.19
N GLN A 8 10.41 -10.13 -8.10
CA GLN A 8 9.54 -9.98 -6.94
C GLN A 8 9.63 -8.58 -6.34
N LEU A 9 8.54 -8.17 -5.70
CA LEU A 9 8.47 -7.03 -4.81
C LEU A 9 8.29 -7.55 -3.38
N LEU A 10 9.15 -7.12 -2.46
CA LEU A 10 9.06 -7.42 -1.05
C LEU A 10 8.60 -6.19 -0.30
N LEU A 11 7.61 -6.37 0.56
CA LEU A 11 7.07 -5.33 1.42
C LEU A 11 7.26 -5.75 2.87
N VAL A 12 7.82 -4.87 3.67
CA VAL A 12 7.96 -5.08 5.11
C VAL A 12 7.25 -3.95 5.83
N HIS A 13 6.25 -4.29 6.62
CA HIS A 13 5.51 -3.37 7.48
C HIS A 13 5.86 -3.65 8.92
N ILE A 14 5.96 -2.58 9.70
CA ILE A 14 6.05 -2.69 11.16
C ILE A 14 4.91 -1.87 11.73
N ASP A 15 4.00 -2.53 12.41
CA ASP A 15 2.87 -1.92 13.06
C ASP A 15 3.01 -2.03 14.57
N GLU A 16 2.55 -1.01 15.29
CA GLU A 16 2.45 -1.08 16.73
C GLU A 16 1.31 -2.03 17.10
N GLY A 17 1.58 -2.93 18.03
CA GLY A 17 0.58 -3.87 18.51
C GLY A 17 -0.50 -3.17 19.33
N GLU A 18 -1.73 -3.66 19.24
CA GLU A 18 -2.82 -3.23 20.11
C GLU A 18 -2.72 -3.96 21.45
N GLY A 19 -2.64 -3.21 22.54
CA GLY A 19 -2.66 -3.77 23.88
C GLY A 19 -1.81 -3.03 24.90
N THR A 20 -1.74 -3.58 26.12
CA THR A 20 -0.98 -3.03 27.26
C THR A 20 0.50 -3.39 27.23
N ARG A 21 0.93 -4.21 26.27
CA ARG A 21 2.32 -4.60 26.06
C ARG A 21 2.90 -3.84 24.87
N GLU A 22 4.17 -3.45 25.00
CA GLU A 22 4.94 -2.92 23.88
C GLU A 22 5.26 -4.06 22.89
N GLU A 23 4.34 -4.33 21.99
CA GLU A 23 4.52 -5.32 20.93
C GLU A 23 4.52 -4.62 19.58
N ALA A 24 5.41 -5.03 18.70
CA ALA A 24 5.41 -4.61 17.30
C ALA A 24 5.14 -5.83 16.42
N LEU A 25 4.32 -5.64 15.40
CA LEU A 25 4.06 -6.65 14.39
C LEU A 25 4.86 -6.34 13.14
N ALA A 26 5.75 -7.25 12.76
CA ALA A 26 6.48 -7.16 11.52
C ALA A 26 5.85 -8.12 10.51
N THR A 27 5.33 -7.56 9.44
CA THR A 27 4.70 -8.33 8.35
C THR A 27 5.55 -8.22 7.11
N THR A 28 5.92 -9.35 6.53
CA THR A 28 6.63 -9.41 5.26
C THR A 28 5.70 -10.01 4.21
N GLU A 29 5.56 -9.32 3.11
CA GLU A 29 4.76 -9.76 1.98
C GLU A 29 5.62 -9.80 0.73
N VAL A 30 5.45 -10.84 -0.08
CA VAL A 30 6.18 -11.02 -1.33
C VAL A 30 5.18 -11.09 -2.47
N VAL A 31 5.34 -10.22 -3.46
CA VAL A 31 4.48 -10.12 -4.62
C VAL A 31 5.30 -10.38 -5.88
N ALA A 32 4.89 -11.32 -6.72
CA ALA A 32 5.51 -11.50 -8.02
C ALA A 32 5.30 -10.26 -8.89
N LEU A 33 6.35 -9.77 -9.57
CA LEU A 33 6.22 -8.57 -10.42
C LEU A 33 5.13 -8.76 -11.47
N ARG A 34 5.00 -9.97 -12.03
CA ARG A 34 3.94 -10.29 -13.00
C ARG A 34 2.52 -10.23 -12.44
N ALA A 35 2.35 -10.22 -11.12
CA ALA A 35 1.06 -10.12 -10.46
C ALA A 35 0.65 -8.67 -10.17
N ILE A 36 1.53 -7.71 -10.39
CA ILE A 36 1.25 -6.30 -10.19
C ILE A 36 0.38 -5.80 -11.34
N ASP A 37 -0.79 -5.27 -11.00
CA ASP A 37 -1.74 -4.74 -11.99
C ASP A 37 -1.41 -3.31 -12.40
N SER A 38 -1.03 -2.47 -11.44
CA SER A 38 -0.68 -1.08 -11.73
C SER A 38 0.33 -0.52 -10.74
N VAL A 39 1.14 0.40 -11.25
CA VAL A 39 2.07 1.22 -10.47
C VAL A 39 1.83 2.66 -10.85
N VAL A 40 1.36 3.48 -9.91
CA VAL A 40 1.08 4.89 -10.13
C VAL A 40 2.01 5.72 -9.29
N LEU A 41 2.80 6.56 -9.94
CA LEU A 41 3.68 7.52 -9.28
C LEU A 41 3.12 8.93 -9.50
N THR A 42 2.84 9.61 -8.40
CA THR A 42 2.33 10.99 -8.42
C THR A 42 3.32 11.92 -7.75
N ARG A 43 3.54 13.07 -8.34
CA ARG A 43 4.39 14.14 -7.81
C ARG A 43 3.62 15.45 -7.75
N SER A 44 3.70 16.12 -6.61
CA SER A 44 3.21 17.49 -6.46
C SER A 44 4.39 18.45 -6.63
N LEU A 45 4.30 19.36 -7.59
CA LEU A 45 5.39 20.24 -7.99
C LEU A 45 4.96 21.70 -7.84
N THR A 46 5.88 22.56 -7.36
CA THR A 46 5.66 24.02 -7.32
C THR A 46 5.86 24.68 -8.67
N ASP A 47 6.71 24.10 -9.51
CA ASP A 47 6.97 24.58 -10.87
C ASP A 47 6.74 23.43 -11.87
N PRO A 48 5.47 23.16 -12.23
CA PRO A 48 5.14 22.03 -13.09
C PRO A 48 5.64 22.20 -14.53
N GLU A 49 5.80 23.43 -15.03
CA GLU A 49 6.29 23.66 -16.39
C GLU A 49 7.73 23.19 -16.57
N ASN A 50 8.56 23.36 -15.56
CA ASN A 50 9.96 22.92 -15.56
C ASN A 50 10.18 21.58 -14.84
N LEU A 51 9.11 20.95 -14.34
CA LEU A 51 9.16 19.71 -13.56
C LEU A 51 10.09 19.81 -12.34
N THR A 52 10.06 20.95 -11.65
CA THR A 52 10.90 21.23 -10.49
C THR A 52 10.08 21.66 -9.28
N GLY A 53 10.71 21.68 -8.12
CA GLY A 53 10.07 22.07 -6.88
C GLY A 53 9.19 20.97 -6.31
N LEU A 54 9.77 19.80 -6.03
CA LEU A 54 9.04 18.69 -5.45
C LEU A 54 8.52 19.02 -4.06
N ASN A 55 7.20 19.02 -3.90
CA ASN A 55 6.53 19.15 -2.60
C ASN A 55 6.29 17.81 -1.96
N GLU A 56 5.79 16.86 -2.73
CA GLU A 56 5.38 15.55 -2.25
C GLU A 56 5.38 14.55 -3.41
N ALA A 57 5.68 13.30 -3.09
CA ALA A 57 5.55 12.19 -4.01
C ALA A 57 4.80 11.05 -3.32
N TRP A 58 3.95 10.35 -4.07
CA TRP A 58 3.37 9.11 -3.59
C TRP A 58 3.34 8.06 -4.69
N LEU A 59 3.58 6.84 -4.25
CA LEU A 59 3.65 5.66 -5.08
C LEU A 59 2.55 4.70 -4.64
N SER A 60 1.66 4.37 -5.56
CA SER A 60 0.59 3.40 -5.34
C SER A 60 0.85 2.16 -6.19
N ILE A 61 0.84 1.01 -5.54
CA ILE A 61 1.07 -0.29 -6.18
C ILE A 61 -0.14 -1.15 -5.89
N VAL A 62 -0.75 -1.70 -6.93
CA VAL A 62 -1.96 -2.53 -6.83
C VAL A 62 -1.69 -3.89 -7.45
N TRP A 63 -2.03 -4.95 -6.72
CA TRP A 63 -1.97 -6.32 -7.23
C TRP A 63 -3.28 -7.03 -6.92
N GLY A 64 -3.90 -7.62 -7.92
CA GLY A 64 -5.26 -8.10 -7.85
C GLY A 64 -5.43 -9.61 -7.76
N ALA A 65 -4.35 -10.38 -7.89
CA ALA A 65 -4.44 -11.83 -7.83
C ALA A 65 -4.77 -12.34 -6.42
N ALA A 66 -4.27 -11.69 -5.37
CA ALA A 66 -4.66 -11.93 -4.00
C ALA A 66 -5.55 -10.78 -3.54
N ARG A 67 -6.83 -11.03 -3.40
CA ARG A 67 -7.78 -10.04 -2.91
C ARG A 67 -7.85 -10.11 -1.40
N ARG A 68 -7.85 -8.94 -0.76
CA ARG A 68 -8.10 -8.85 0.66
C ARG A 68 -9.60 -9.04 0.90
N VAL A 69 -9.93 -9.93 1.83
CA VAL A 69 -11.30 -10.17 2.27
C VAL A 69 -11.41 -9.75 3.72
N ASP A 70 -12.19 -8.70 3.95
CA ASP A 70 -12.52 -8.24 5.29
C ASP A 70 -13.88 -8.83 5.67
N LEU A 71 -13.89 -9.76 6.63
CA LEU A 71 -15.09 -10.44 7.10
C LEU A 71 -15.51 -9.88 8.45
N GLY A 72 -16.79 -9.61 8.58
CA GLY A 72 -17.41 -9.23 9.84
C GLY A 72 -18.76 -9.88 10.02
N PRO A 73 -19.27 -9.93 11.26
CA PRO A 73 -20.63 -10.44 11.50
C PRO A 73 -21.64 -9.63 10.70
N ALA A 74 -22.60 -10.31 10.05
CA ALA A 74 -23.68 -9.64 9.38
C ALA A 74 -24.59 -8.95 10.42
N ALA A 75 -24.76 -7.63 10.24
CA ALA A 75 -25.61 -6.86 11.13
C ALA A 75 -27.09 -7.06 10.79
N CYS A 76 -27.92 -7.11 11.83
CA CYS A 76 -29.36 -7.06 11.71
C CYS A 76 -29.86 -5.68 12.18
N GLU A 77 -30.77 -5.05 11.43
CA GLU A 77 -31.36 -3.76 11.81
C GLU A 77 -32.30 -3.89 13.03
N ASP A 78 -32.77 -5.09 13.31
CA ASP A 78 -33.60 -5.36 14.48
C ASP A 78 -32.74 -5.78 15.67
N PRO A 79 -32.61 -4.93 16.72
CA PRO A 79 -31.80 -5.26 17.88
C PRO A 79 -32.33 -6.44 18.71
N SER A 80 -33.57 -6.87 18.48
CA SER A 80 -34.15 -8.04 19.12
C SER A 80 -34.00 -9.33 18.28
N CYS A 81 -33.35 -9.25 17.14
CA CYS A 81 -33.11 -10.41 16.28
C CYS A 81 -32.08 -11.36 16.89
N GLU A 82 -32.48 -12.60 17.15
CA GLU A 82 -31.63 -13.66 17.66
C GLU A 82 -31.11 -14.59 16.56
N ALA A 83 -31.46 -14.32 15.30
CA ALA A 83 -31.03 -15.15 14.19
C ALA A 83 -29.51 -14.93 13.90
N ASP A 84 -28.82 -16.01 13.58
CA ASP A 84 -27.46 -15.98 13.06
C ASP A 84 -27.51 -15.59 11.57
N HIS A 85 -27.02 -14.39 11.25
CA HIS A 85 -26.97 -13.89 9.89
C HIS A 85 -25.65 -14.23 9.17
N GLY A 86 -24.74 -14.98 9.82
CA GLY A 86 -23.45 -15.34 9.26
C GLY A 86 -22.48 -14.16 9.21
N TYR A 87 -21.68 -14.09 8.16
CA TYR A 87 -20.68 -13.06 7.94
C TYR A 87 -20.91 -12.36 6.61
N THR A 88 -20.66 -11.04 6.61
CA THR A 88 -20.54 -10.26 5.38
C THR A 88 -19.08 -9.93 5.15
N GLY A 89 -18.69 -9.81 3.89
CA GLY A 89 -17.30 -9.50 3.53
C GLY A 89 -17.21 -8.50 2.39
N VAL A 90 -16.11 -7.77 2.39
CA VAL A 90 -15.72 -6.90 1.29
C VAL A 90 -14.45 -7.46 0.69
N ILE A 91 -14.48 -7.72 -0.62
CA ILE A 91 -13.31 -8.19 -1.37
C ILE A 91 -12.71 -6.98 -2.09
N GLN A 92 -11.44 -6.70 -1.79
CA GLN A 92 -10.71 -5.59 -2.41
C GLN A 92 -9.41 -6.10 -3.02
N PRO A 93 -8.93 -5.50 -4.14
CA PRO A 93 -7.57 -5.75 -4.59
C PRO A 93 -6.62 -5.32 -3.48
N ASP A 94 -5.53 -6.05 -3.33
CA ASP A 94 -4.49 -5.66 -2.39
C ASP A 94 -3.70 -4.49 -2.96
N ASP A 95 -3.33 -3.55 -2.10
CA ASP A 95 -2.62 -2.34 -2.51
C ASP A 95 -1.74 -1.79 -1.40
N ILE A 96 -0.79 -0.99 -1.81
CA ILE A 96 0.01 -0.17 -0.90
C ILE A 96 0.20 1.21 -1.50
N THR A 97 0.12 2.24 -0.66
CA THR A 97 0.49 3.61 -1.03
C THR A 97 1.54 4.12 -0.06
N VAL A 98 2.66 4.57 -0.61
CA VAL A 98 3.76 5.20 0.14
C VAL A 98 3.82 6.67 -0.25
N ARG A 99 3.79 7.54 0.75
CA ARG A 99 3.81 8.99 0.57
C ARG A 99 5.03 9.58 1.28
N MET A 100 5.79 10.40 0.58
CA MET A 100 6.99 11.06 1.10
C MET A 100 7.08 12.50 0.63
N SER A 101 7.67 13.36 1.47
CA SER A 101 8.00 14.73 1.12
C SER A 101 9.47 15.02 1.44
N PRO A 102 10.14 15.91 0.67
CA PRO A 102 11.51 16.30 1.01
C PRO A 102 11.62 16.94 2.39
N GLN A 103 10.57 17.63 2.83
CA GLN A 103 10.55 18.28 4.13
C GLN A 103 10.59 17.27 5.30
N ALA A 104 9.83 16.16 5.19
CA ALA A 104 9.75 15.14 6.23
C ALA A 104 10.79 14.04 6.06
N ASP A 105 11.11 13.67 4.81
CA ASP A 105 11.86 12.45 4.46
C ASP A 105 13.19 12.74 3.76
N GLY A 106 13.50 14.01 3.47
CA GLY A 106 14.74 14.40 2.81
C GLY A 106 14.91 13.74 1.43
N ASP A 107 16.08 13.20 1.16
CA ASP A 107 16.39 12.53 -0.10
C ASP A 107 15.59 11.25 -0.35
N ASN A 108 14.96 10.69 0.67
CA ASN A 108 14.13 9.50 0.52
C ASN A 108 12.92 9.75 -0.38
N ALA A 109 12.40 10.98 -0.44
CA ALA A 109 11.32 11.35 -1.36
C ALA A 109 11.76 11.18 -2.82
N ARG A 110 12.98 11.57 -3.17
CA ARG A 110 13.54 11.39 -4.52
C ARG A 110 13.86 9.92 -4.81
N LYS A 111 14.34 9.19 -3.81
CA LYS A 111 14.56 7.74 -3.93
C LYS A 111 13.27 6.99 -4.21
N LEU A 112 12.16 7.41 -3.59
CA LEU A 112 10.83 6.85 -3.87
C LEU A 112 10.45 7.03 -5.35
N ILE A 113 10.68 8.21 -5.91
CA ILE A 113 10.43 8.49 -7.32
C ILE A 113 11.25 7.57 -8.22
N GLY A 114 12.56 7.47 -7.96
CA GLY A 114 13.44 6.58 -8.71
C GLY A 114 13.02 5.12 -8.62
N PHE A 115 12.65 4.68 -7.43
CA PHE A 115 12.12 3.33 -7.22
C PHE A 115 10.84 3.09 -8.03
N GLY A 116 9.88 4.02 -7.98
CA GLY A 116 8.62 3.92 -8.71
C GLY A 116 8.82 3.85 -10.22
N LEU A 117 9.70 4.68 -10.77
CA LEU A 117 10.03 4.66 -12.20
C LEU A 117 10.67 3.33 -12.63
N ARG A 118 11.58 2.80 -11.84
CA ARG A 118 12.20 1.50 -12.11
C ARG A 118 11.19 0.36 -12.01
N LEU A 119 10.27 0.43 -11.05
CA LEU A 119 9.21 -0.57 -10.89
C LEU A 119 8.25 -0.54 -12.09
N GLN A 120 7.84 0.64 -12.53
CA GLN A 120 7.02 0.80 -13.73
C GLN A 120 7.67 0.17 -14.96
N GLY A 121 8.98 0.36 -15.12
CA GLY A 121 9.73 -0.27 -16.21
C GLY A 121 9.83 -1.80 -16.09
N ALA A 122 9.85 -2.32 -14.86
CA ALA A 122 10.00 -3.75 -14.61
C ALA A 122 8.71 -4.55 -14.86
N ILE A 123 7.55 -3.93 -14.72
CA ILE A 123 6.25 -4.60 -14.93
C ILE A 123 5.72 -4.45 -16.36
N GLY A 124 6.31 -3.55 -17.11
CA GLY A 124 5.90 -3.18 -18.48
C GLY A 124 6.21 -4.21 -19.56
#